data_949c29a1b479523a302779dc3e76f765
#
_entry.id   949c29a1b479523a302779dc3e76f765
#
_cell.length_a   1.000
_cell.length_b   1.000
_cell.length_c   1.000
_cell.angle_alpha   90.00
_cell.angle_beta   90.00
_cell.angle_gamma   90.00
#
_symmetry.space_group_name_H-M   'P 1'
#
loop_
_entity.id
_entity.type
_entity.pdbx_description
1 polymer ?
#
loop_
_entity_poly.entity_id
_entity_poly.type
_entity_poly.pdbx_seq_one_letter_code
_entity_poly.pdbx_strand_id
1 'polypeptide(L)'
;NHGITAGGTRNTHLSAGIGDFVERYIFPGGELMHVSLVLAAMAEAGLEVVDVENLRPHYARTLWAWSDAFEAHIDRARELSSEDVVRAYRLYLAGSALAFERGWISLHQIVGTRPTGDLLAGPMRGAQSSYPFNREHLHRRAP
;
A
#
# COMPACT_ATOMS: atom_id res chain seq x y z
N ASN A 1 -5.75 -2.58 7.17
CA ASN A 1 -5.13 -2.89 5.88
C ASN A 1 -4.15 -1.80 5.51
N HIS A 2 -3.00 -2.20 4.99
CA HIS A 2 -1.98 -1.29 4.48
C HIS A 2 -1.41 -1.90 3.20
N GLY A 3 -1.69 -1.31 2.07
CA GLY A 3 -1.35 -1.94 0.81
C GLY A 3 -1.20 -0.99 -0.38
N ILE A 4 -0.41 -1.44 -1.35
CA ILE A 4 -0.25 -0.76 -2.63
C ILE A 4 -1.51 -1.02 -3.47
N THR A 5 -1.99 0.02 -4.12
CA THR A 5 -3.19 -0.01 -4.96
C THR A 5 -2.90 0.60 -6.33
N ALA A 6 -3.69 0.23 -7.32
CA ALA A 6 -3.67 0.89 -8.61
C ALA A 6 -4.10 2.36 -8.47
N GLY A 7 -3.47 3.26 -9.22
CA GLY A 7 -3.80 4.69 -9.23
C GLY A 7 -5.14 5.02 -9.91
N GLY A 8 -5.68 4.09 -10.69
CA GLY A 8 -6.98 4.22 -11.37
C GLY A 8 -7.68 2.89 -11.52
N THR A 9 -8.99 2.92 -11.76
CA THR A 9 -9.82 1.72 -11.98
C THR A 9 -9.47 0.98 -13.28
N ARG A 10 -8.83 1.67 -14.21
CA ARG A 10 -8.26 1.10 -15.43
C ARG A 10 -6.75 1.29 -15.36
N ASN A 11 -6.02 0.23 -15.17
CA ASN A 11 -4.57 0.21 -15.00
C ASN A 11 -3.82 0.45 -16.32
N THR A 12 -4.22 1.45 -17.09
CA THR A 12 -3.70 1.72 -18.44
C THR A 12 -2.23 2.13 -18.46
N HIS A 13 -1.70 2.63 -17.35
CA HIS A 13 -0.30 3.10 -17.26
C HIS A 13 0.70 1.97 -16.96
N LEU A 14 0.26 0.89 -16.32
CA LEU A 14 1.11 -0.27 -16.07
C LEU A 14 1.32 -1.13 -17.31
N SER A 15 0.53 -0.93 -18.35
CA SER A 15 0.69 -1.59 -19.66
C SER A 15 1.93 -1.12 -20.47
N ALA A 16 2.67 -0.12 -19.98
CA ALA A 16 3.91 0.34 -20.60
C ALA A 16 5.16 -0.53 -20.25
N GLY A 17 4.97 -1.81 -19.90
CA GLY A 17 6.05 -2.77 -19.63
C GLY A 17 6.53 -2.83 -18.17
N ILE A 18 6.14 -1.88 -17.31
CA ILE A 18 6.49 -1.90 -15.88
C ILE A 18 5.76 -3.05 -15.18
N GLY A 19 4.49 -3.29 -15.54
CA GLY A 19 3.69 -4.39 -15.00
C GLY A 19 4.32 -5.74 -15.30
N ASP A 20 4.68 -5.98 -16.54
CA ASP A 20 5.30 -7.23 -17.00
C ASP A 20 6.66 -7.47 -16.31
N PHE A 21 7.44 -6.41 -16.11
CA PHE A 21 8.71 -6.50 -15.39
C PHE A 21 8.49 -6.89 -13.92
N VAL A 22 7.56 -6.22 -13.23
CA VAL A 22 7.27 -6.48 -11.82
C VAL A 22 6.68 -7.88 -11.64
N GLU A 23 5.76 -8.29 -12.51
CA GLU A 23 5.18 -9.63 -12.49
C GLU A 23 6.24 -10.72 -12.73
N ARG A 24 7.14 -10.50 -13.69
CA ARG A 24 8.14 -11.50 -14.05
C ARG A 24 9.27 -11.65 -13.03
N TYR A 25 9.73 -10.55 -12.42
CA TYR A 25 10.99 -10.53 -11.67
C TYR A 25 10.84 -10.22 -10.19
N ILE A 26 9.72 -9.63 -9.75
CA ILE A 26 9.55 -9.15 -8.37
C ILE A 26 8.39 -9.84 -7.67
N PHE A 27 7.19 -9.77 -8.23
CA PHE A 27 5.96 -10.32 -7.66
C PHE A 27 5.19 -11.17 -8.69
N PRO A 28 5.63 -12.40 -8.97
CA PRO A 28 4.91 -13.28 -9.91
C PRO A 28 3.45 -13.49 -9.48
N GLY A 29 2.51 -13.24 -10.40
CA GLY A 29 1.08 -13.34 -10.13
C GLY A 29 0.52 -12.20 -9.28
N GLY A 30 1.30 -11.16 -9.03
CA GLY A 30 0.83 -9.98 -8.28
C GLY A 30 -0.11 -9.12 -9.09
N GLU A 31 -1.27 -8.81 -8.53
CA GLU A 31 -2.26 -7.91 -9.12
C GLU A 31 -2.51 -6.70 -8.21
N LEU A 32 -2.54 -5.50 -8.80
CA LEU A 32 -2.86 -4.28 -8.08
C LEU A 32 -4.32 -3.90 -8.30
N MET A 33 -5.11 -4.00 -7.25
CA MET A 33 -6.49 -3.55 -7.26
C MET A 33 -6.59 -2.05 -6.97
N HIS A 34 -7.58 -1.38 -7.55
CA HIS A 34 -7.93 -0.03 -7.13
C HIS A 34 -8.53 -0.05 -5.72
N VAL A 35 -8.30 1.01 -4.94
CA VAL A 35 -8.77 1.11 -3.55
C VAL A 35 -10.27 0.86 -3.39
N SER A 36 -11.10 1.26 -4.37
CA SER A 36 -12.55 1.04 -4.34
C SER A 36 -12.93 -0.45 -4.26
N LEU A 37 -12.15 -1.33 -4.89
CA LEU A 37 -12.39 -2.78 -4.84
C LEU A 37 -12.02 -3.35 -3.48
N VAL A 38 -10.95 -2.82 -2.88
CA VAL A 38 -10.56 -3.20 -1.50
C VAL A 38 -11.63 -2.78 -0.51
N LEU A 39 -12.16 -1.56 -0.64
CA LEU A 39 -13.23 -1.07 0.23
C LEU A 39 -14.53 -1.87 0.04
N ALA A 40 -14.88 -2.22 -1.18
CA ALA A 40 -16.04 -3.07 -1.46
C ALA A 40 -15.88 -4.45 -0.81
N ALA A 41 -14.72 -5.09 -0.97
CA ALA A 41 -14.45 -6.39 -0.35
C ALA A 41 -14.48 -6.32 1.19
N MET A 42 -13.98 -5.23 1.79
CA MET A 42 -14.08 -5.03 3.23
C MET A 42 -15.54 -4.92 3.68
N ALA A 43 -16.37 -4.16 2.96
CA ALA A 43 -17.78 -4.02 3.25
C ALA A 43 -18.55 -5.37 3.10
N GLU A 44 -18.25 -6.13 2.04
CA GLU A 44 -18.81 -7.47 1.83
C GLU A 44 -18.41 -8.45 2.96
N ALA A 45 -17.21 -8.27 3.53
CA ALA A 45 -16.74 -9.04 4.69
C ALA A 45 -17.38 -8.59 6.02
N GLY A 46 -18.28 -7.61 6.01
CA GLY A 46 -18.96 -7.09 7.19
C GLY A 46 -18.12 -6.12 8.01
N LEU A 47 -17.11 -5.49 7.40
CA LEU A 47 -16.33 -4.45 8.03
C LEU A 47 -16.92 -3.07 7.73
N GLU A 48 -17.00 -2.22 8.74
CA GLU A 48 -17.24 -0.80 8.60
C GLU A 48 -15.90 -0.07 8.41
N VAL A 49 -15.74 0.58 7.26
CA VAL A 49 -14.53 1.37 6.98
C VAL A 49 -14.67 2.72 7.66
N VAL A 50 -13.78 3.01 8.59
CA VAL A 50 -13.84 4.23 9.42
C VAL A 50 -12.81 5.29 9.01
N ASP A 51 -11.72 4.87 8.32
CA ASP A 51 -10.71 5.78 7.80
C ASP A 51 -10.00 5.20 6.58
N VAL A 52 -9.67 6.08 5.63
CA VAL A 52 -8.84 5.76 4.45
C VAL A 52 -7.84 6.88 4.26
N GLU A 53 -6.57 6.59 4.42
CA GLU A 53 -5.48 7.53 4.21
C GLU A 53 -4.65 7.16 2.98
N ASN A 54 -4.42 8.14 2.11
CA ASN A 54 -3.54 7.96 0.96
C ASN A 54 -2.13 8.44 1.30
N LEU A 55 -1.20 7.51 1.40
CA LEU A 55 0.20 7.73 1.74
C LEU A 55 1.11 7.81 0.51
N ARG A 56 0.57 7.96 -0.69
CA ARG A 56 1.33 7.99 -1.96
C ARG A 56 2.53 8.94 -1.92
N PRO A 57 2.40 10.22 -1.51
CA PRO A 57 3.53 11.14 -1.50
C PRO A 57 4.64 10.74 -0.52
N HIS A 58 4.26 10.14 0.60
CA HIS A 58 5.20 9.64 1.60
C HIS A 58 5.97 8.43 1.07
N TYR A 59 5.26 7.53 0.39
CA TYR A 59 5.86 6.29 -0.09
C TYR A 59 6.79 6.50 -1.29
N ALA A 60 6.53 7.49 -2.14
CA ALA A 60 7.46 7.92 -3.16
C ALA A 60 8.83 8.29 -2.55
N ARG A 61 8.84 9.08 -1.48
CA ARG A 61 10.07 9.45 -0.75
C ARG A 61 10.75 8.24 -0.11
N THR A 62 9.97 7.34 0.46
CA THR A 62 10.48 6.10 1.06
C THR A 62 11.22 5.25 0.02
N LEU A 63 10.64 5.09 -1.16
CA LEU A 63 11.26 4.30 -2.23
C LEU A 63 12.53 4.96 -2.78
N TRP A 64 12.57 6.27 -2.90
CA TRP A 64 13.83 6.97 -3.24
C TRP A 64 14.89 6.77 -2.17
N ALA A 65 14.54 6.89 -0.88
CA ALA A 65 15.49 6.62 0.20
C ALA A 65 15.98 5.17 0.22
N TRP A 66 15.13 4.19 -0.11
CA TRP A 66 15.54 2.80 -0.28
C TRP A 66 16.44 2.60 -1.51
N SER A 67 16.17 3.29 -2.61
CA SER A 67 17.02 3.26 -3.80
C SER A 67 18.41 3.80 -3.49
N ASP A 68 18.50 4.94 -2.81
CA ASP A 68 19.78 5.54 -2.42
C ASP A 68 20.55 4.64 -1.45
N ALA A 69 19.87 4.05 -0.46
CA ALA A 69 20.48 3.11 0.47
C ALA A 69 20.96 1.84 -0.23
N PHE A 70 20.21 1.33 -1.21
CA PHE A 70 20.60 0.17 -2.00
C PHE A 70 21.84 0.46 -2.84
N GLU A 71 21.91 1.61 -3.51
CA GLU A 71 23.10 2.04 -4.26
C GLU A 71 24.33 2.21 -3.36
N ALA A 72 24.15 2.77 -2.17
CA ALA A 72 25.25 2.93 -1.21
C ALA A 72 25.84 1.59 -0.72
N HIS A 73 25.07 0.50 -0.82
CA HIS A 73 25.48 -0.84 -0.39
C HIS A 73 25.50 -1.85 -1.52
N ILE A 74 25.67 -1.39 -2.78
CA ILE A 74 25.53 -2.22 -3.98
C ILE A 74 26.53 -3.40 -4.01
N ASP A 75 27.75 -3.20 -3.54
CA ASP A 75 28.77 -4.26 -3.51
C ASP A 75 28.38 -5.36 -2.52
N ARG A 76 27.80 -4.97 -1.38
CA ARG A 76 27.27 -5.95 -0.42
C ARG A 76 26.09 -6.72 -1.00
N ALA A 77 25.23 -6.06 -1.78
CA ALA A 77 24.11 -6.72 -2.46
C ALA A 77 24.60 -7.75 -3.48
N ARG A 78 25.69 -7.43 -4.21
CA ARG A 78 26.34 -8.36 -5.15
C ARG A 78 26.95 -9.58 -4.47
N GLU A 79 27.53 -9.40 -3.29
CA GLU A 79 28.04 -10.53 -2.49
C GLU A 79 26.94 -11.49 -2.02
N LEU A 80 25.75 -10.96 -1.74
CA LEU A 80 24.61 -11.72 -1.20
C LEU A 80 23.71 -12.31 -2.27
N SER A 81 23.80 -11.86 -3.52
CA SER A 81 22.87 -12.23 -4.58
C SER A 81 23.56 -12.20 -5.98
N SER A 82 22.81 -12.58 -7.02
CA SER A 82 23.29 -12.49 -8.39
C SER A 82 23.20 -11.07 -8.94
N GLU A 83 24.02 -10.74 -9.95
CA GLU A 83 23.96 -9.45 -10.65
C GLU A 83 22.58 -9.20 -11.28
N ASP A 84 21.89 -10.24 -11.75
CA ASP A 84 20.56 -10.12 -12.32
C ASP A 84 19.53 -9.67 -11.28
N VAL A 85 19.59 -10.20 -10.06
CA VAL A 85 18.74 -9.78 -8.95
C VAL A 85 19.06 -8.34 -8.54
N VAL A 86 20.34 -7.99 -8.44
CA VAL A 86 20.77 -6.62 -8.13
C VAL A 86 20.23 -5.63 -9.15
N ARG A 87 20.36 -5.92 -10.45
CA ARG A 87 19.82 -5.09 -11.53
C ARG A 87 18.29 -4.99 -11.48
N ALA A 88 17.60 -6.10 -11.20
CA ALA A 88 16.15 -6.10 -11.07
C ALA A 88 15.69 -5.20 -9.92
N TYR A 89 16.34 -5.26 -8.76
CA TYR A 89 16.00 -4.41 -7.62
C TYR A 89 16.28 -2.92 -7.86
N ARG A 90 17.36 -2.57 -8.53
CA ARG A 90 17.62 -1.18 -8.94
C ARG A 90 16.50 -0.61 -9.78
N LEU A 91 16.07 -1.35 -10.82
CA LEU A 91 14.97 -0.95 -11.68
C LEU A 91 13.64 -0.90 -10.91
N TYR A 92 13.40 -1.88 -10.04
CA TYR A 92 12.18 -1.95 -9.24
C TYR A 92 12.04 -0.75 -8.31
N LEU A 93 13.07 -0.42 -7.53
CA LEU A 93 13.02 0.67 -6.56
C LEU A 93 12.81 2.03 -7.25
N ALA A 94 13.63 2.34 -8.25
CA ALA A 94 13.53 3.61 -8.99
C ALA A 94 12.21 3.69 -9.80
N GLY A 95 11.83 2.61 -10.49
CA GLY A 95 10.60 2.54 -11.26
C GLY A 95 9.34 2.66 -10.40
N SER A 96 9.35 2.02 -9.22
CA SER A 96 8.25 2.14 -8.26
C SER A 96 8.17 3.55 -7.67
N ALA A 97 9.29 4.17 -7.29
CA ALA A 97 9.31 5.55 -6.82
C ALA A 97 8.68 6.50 -7.84
N LEU A 98 9.09 6.39 -9.10
CA LEU A 98 8.51 7.16 -10.20
C LEU A 98 7.02 6.88 -10.39
N ALA A 99 6.58 5.62 -10.30
CA ALA A 99 5.17 5.25 -10.43
C ALA A 99 4.31 5.89 -9.33
N PHE A 100 4.81 5.96 -8.10
CA PHE A 100 4.15 6.69 -7.01
C PHE A 100 4.13 8.21 -7.26
N GLU A 101 5.22 8.81 -7.73
CA GLU A 101 5.27 10.24 -8.06
C GLU A 101 4.25 10.59 -9.15
N ARG A 102 4.16 9.78 -10.19
CA ARG A 102 3.24 9.95 -11.32
C ARG A 102 1.78 9.59 -11.01
N GLY A 103 1.51 9.01 -9.84
CA GLY A 103 0.16 8.58 -9.47
C GLY A 103 -0.33 7.34 -10.21
N TRP A 104 0.56 6.56 -10.82
CA TRP A 104 0.21 5.29 -11.47
C TRP A 104 -0.17 4.23 -10.47
N ILE A 105 0.45 4.29 -9.30
CA ILE A 105 0.15 3.48 -8.13
C ILE A 105 0.01 4.37 -6.89
N SER A 106 -0.69 3.87 -5.89
CA SER A 106 -0.88 4.51 -4.59
C SER A 106 -0.62 3.54 -3.46
N LEU A 107 -0.48 4.07 -2.26
CA LEU A 107 -0.50 3.31 -1.03
C LEU A 107 -1.64 3.81 -0.17
N HIS A 108 -2.51 2.91 0.27
CA HIS A 108 -3.59 3.26 1.19
C HIS A 108 -3.43 2.52 2.51
N GLN A 109 -3.64 3.28 3.59
CA GLN A 109 -3.86 2.73 4.92
C GLN A 109 -5.34 2.84 5.22
N ILE A 110 -5.97 1.71 5.52
CA ILE A 110 -7.41 1.60 5.71
C ILE A 110 -7.66 1.05 7.10
N VAL A 111 -8.45 1.77 7.88
CA VAL A 111 -8.93 1.30 9.19
C VAL A 111 -10.36 0.82 9.04
N GLY A 112 -10.58 -0.44 9.36
CA GLY A 112 -11.90 -1.04 9.39
C GLY A 112 -12.18 -1.64 10.76
N THR A 113 -13.42 -1.59 11.17
CA THR A 113 -13.92 -2.19 12.40
C THR A 113 -15.05 -3.14 12.07
N ARG A 114 -15.33 -4.09 12.94
CA ARG A 114 -16.49 -4.97 12.79
C ARG A 114 -17.57 -4.56 13.75
N PRO A 115 -18.71 -3.99 13.27
CA PRO A 115 -19.85 -3.70 14.11
C PRO A 115 -20.40 -4.99 14.73
N THR A 116 -20.76 -4.94 16.01
CA THR A 116 -21.31 -6.10 16.71
C THR A 116 -22.83 -6.21 16.55
N GLY A 117 -23.48 -5.13 16.14
CA GLY A 117 -24.95 -5.03 16.11
C GLY A 117 -25.60 -4.95 17.50
N ASP A 118 -24.82 -4.94 18.57
CA ASP A 118 -25.33 -4.85 19.92
C ASP A 118 -25.80 -3.42 20.23
N LEU A 119 -27.10 -3.29 20.44
CA LEU A 119 -27.75 -2.00 20.74
C LEU A 119 -27.42 -1.44 22.12
N LEU A 120 -26.86 -2.24 23.01
CA LEU A 120 -26.57 -1.87 24.39
C LEU A 120 -25.08 -1.56 24.63
N ALA A 121 -24.19 -2.03 23.77
CA ALA A 121 -22.76 -1.82 23.89
C ALA A 121 -22.28 -0.60 23.13
N GLY A 122 -21.41 0.19 23.75
CA GLY A 122 -20.71 1.32 23.16
C GLY A 122 -21.52 2.62 22.99
N PRO A 123 -20.84 3.69 22.57
CA PRO A 123 -21.42 5.04 22.49
C PRO A 123 -22.37 5.22 21.30
N MET A 124 -22.30 4.37 20.28
CA MET A 124 -23.21 4.35 19.15
C MET A 124 -23.99 3.05 19.15
N ARG A 125 -25.27 3.13 19.53
CA ARG A 125 -26.17 1.98 19.54
C ARG A 125 -26.22 1.32 18.16
N GLY A 126 -25.86 0.04 18.08
CA GLY A 126 -25.88 -0.75 16.85
C GLY A 126 -24.71 -0.55 15.88
N ALA A 127 -23.88 0.45 16.12
CA ALA A 127 -22.70 0.72 15.30
C ALA A 127 -21.44 0.56 16.15
N GLN A 128 -21.02 -0.62 16.36
CA GLN A 128 -20.05 -0.98 17.39
C GLN A 128 -18.60 -0.88 16.98
N SER A 129 -18.20 0.21 16.46
CA SER A 129 -16.78 0.50 16.34
C SER A 129 -16.33 1.23 17.59
N SER A 130 -15.71 0.55 18.51
CA SER A 130 -15.07 1.16 19.67
C SER A 130 -13.84 1.95 19.25
N TYR A 131 -14.02 3.07 18.55
CA TYR A 131 -12.96 3.99 18.25
C TYR A 131 -13.35 5.41 18.71
N PRO A 132 -12.37 6.26 19.07
CA PRO A 132 -12.65 7.67 19.34
C PRO A 132 -13.25 8.33 18.09
N PHE A 133 -14.27 9.18 18.26
CA PHE A 133 -14.90 9.92 17.17
C PHE A 133 -14.02 11.04 16.59
N ASN A 134 -12.72 10.84 16.59
CA ASN A 134 -11.73 11.72 16.00
C ASN A 134 -10.59 10.88 15.43
N ARG A 135 -9.68 11.49 14.71
CA ARG A 135 -8.54 10.84 14.09
C ARG A 135 -7.29 10.80 14.96
N GLU A 136 -7.33 11.26 16.18
CA GLU A 136 -6.15 11.35 17.06
C GLU A 136 -5.47 9.99 17.31
N HIS A 137 -6.27 8.92 17.38
CA HIS A 137 -5.76 7.56 17.59
C HIS A 137 -4.84 7.09 16.45
N LEU A 138 -4.98 7.62 15.22
CA LEU A 138 -4.13 7.29 14.09
C LEU A 138 -2.73 7.91 14.21
N HIS A 139 -2.61 8.99 14.99
CA HIS A 139 -1.37 9.76 15.14
C HIS A 139 -0.68 9.56 16.48
N ARG A 140 -1.28 8.82 17.40
CA ARG A 140 -0.66 8.48 18.67
C ARG A 140 0.45 7.46 18.44
N ARG A 141 1.67 7.80 18.83
CA ARG A 141 2.74 6.81 18.89
C ARG A 141 2.34 5.75 19.94
N ALA A 142 2.48 4.49 19.58
CA ALA A 142 2.41 3.43 20.58
C ALA A 142 3.47 3.68 21.67
N PRO A 143 3.16 3.46 22.95
CA PRO A 143 4.09 3.66 24.04
C PRO A 143 5.31 2.74 23.91
#